data_309be713ef882393a31231ce2e4502c5
#
_entry.id   309be713ef882393a31231ce2e4502c5
#
_cell.length_a   1.000
_cell.length_b   1.000
_cell.length_c   1.000
_cell.angle_alpha   90.00
_cell.angle_beta   90.00
_cell.angle_gamma   90.00
#
_symmetry.space_group_name_H-M   'P 1'
#
loop_
_entity.id
_entity.type
_entity.pdbx_description
1 polymer ?
#
loop_
_entity_poly.entity_id
_entity_poly.type
_entity_poly.pdbx_seq_one_letter_code
_entity_poly.pdbx_strand_id
1 'polypeptide(L)'
;LTPVLVFDIETVPDIGGLRKLHGVGTDVPDAAVANMAFQLRRQATGHDFLPLHLQRVVAISCALSDPDTFRVWSLGANDEAEGEIIQRFFDGIEKYTPQLVSWNGAGFDLPVLHYRGLIHGVRAPRYWDTGDDDREFRFNNYLSRYHMRHCDVMDLLALYQGRAVAPLDEIAQLLGLPGKLGMDGSQVWDAYQAGRLADIRNYCETDVVNTYLVFLRFQAMRGAVTPDQYQSQCEIVRATLARNTEPHWQEFLSHWQPT
;
A
#
# COMPACT_ATOMS: atom_id res chain seq x y z
N LEU A 1 -5.94 18.14 -14.30
CA LEU A 1 -6.22 17.53 -13.00
C LEU A 1 -4.99 16.74 -12.56
N THR A 2 -4.63 16.83 -11.28
CA THR A 2 -3.52 16.03 -10.71
C THR A 2 -3.93 14.55 -10.71
N PRO A 3 -3.14 13.64 -11.27
CA PRO A 3 -3.46 12.22 -11.22
C PRO A 3 -3.45 11.71 -9.78
N VAL A 4 -4.30 10.72 -9.49
CA VAL A 4 -4.38 10.05 -8.19
C VAL A 4 -3.62 8.74 -8.28
N LEU A 5 -2.64 8.53 -7.39
CA LEU A 5 -1.90 7.29 -7.24
C LEU A 5 -2.24 6.67 -5.89
N VAL A 6 -3.04 5.63 -5.92
CA VAL A 6 -3.28 4.78 -4.74
C VAL A 6 -2.18 3.75 -4.66
N PHE A 7 -1.69 3.46 -3.47
CA PHE A 7 -0.64 2.46 -3.27
C PHE A 7 -0.85 1.69 -1.95
N ASP A 8 -0.29 0.51 -1.92
CA ASP A 8 -0.21 -0.39 -0.79
C ASP A 8 1.07 -1.23 -0.89
N ILE A 9 1.59 -1.74 0.22
CA ILE A 9 2.80 -2.57 0.22
C ILE A 9 2.58 -3.88 0.96
N GLU A 10 3.27 -4.93 0.49
CA GLU A 10 3.37 -6.18 1.22
C GLU A 10 4.80 -6.41 1.70
N THR A 11 4.91 -6.91 2.93
CA THR A 11 6.19 -7.04 3.61
C THR A 11 6.37 -8.41 4.25
N VAL A 12 7.64 -8.78 4.38
CA VAL A 12 8.08 -9.98 5.10
C VAL A 12 9.18 -9.62 6.09
N PRO A 13 9.51 -10.47 7.08
CA PRO A 13 10.65 -10.24 7.96
C PRO A 13 11.95 -10.02 7.19
N ASP A 14 12.70 -8.96 7.52
CA ASP A 14 14.05 -8.74 7.01
C ASP A 14 15.04 -9.71 7.68
N ILE A 15 15.17 -10.89 7.13
CA ILE A 15 16.04 -11.94 7.69
C ILE A 15 17.50 -11.48 7.77
N GLY A 16 17.98 -10.77 6.74
CA GLY A 16 19.35 -10.22 6.72
C GLY A 16 19.58 -9.21 7.83
N GLY A 17 18.65 -8.28 8.01
CA GLY A 17 18.66 -7.30 9.10
C GLY A 17 18.58 -7.96 10.49
N LEU A 18 17.68 -8.93 10.64
CA LEU A 18 17.54 -9.70 11.90
C LEU A 18 18.82 -10.44 12.25
N ARG A 19 19.46 -11.12 11.30
CA ARG A 19 20.76 -11.78 11.52
C ARG A 19 21.82 -10.78 12.00
N LYS A 20 21.92 -9.65 11.34
CA LYS A 20 22.89 -8.59 11.66
C LYS A 20 22.67 -8.02 13.06
N LEU A 21 21.42 -7.74 13.42
CA LEU A 21 21.09 -7.13 14.73
C LEU A 21 21.24 -8.09 15.91
N HIS A 22 20.98 -9.38 15.69
CA HIS A 22 21.01 -10.38 16.77
C HIS A 22 22.26 -11.28 16.73
N GLY A 23 23.20 -11.04 15.81
CA GLY A 23 24.42 -11.86 15.72
C GLY A 23 24.16 -13.31 15.31
N VAL A 24 23.10 -13.58 14.53
CA VAL A 24 22.71 -14.94 14.12
C VAL A 24 23.45 -15.34 12.84
N GLY A 25 24.11 -16.49 12.86
CA GLY A 25 24.86 -17.02 11.71
C GLY A 25 23.97 -17.45 10.54
N THR A 26 24.60 -17.61 9.37
CA THR A 26 23.92 -18.04 8.14
C THR A 26 23.56 -19.53 8.12
N ASP A 27 24.09 -20.31 9.05
CA ASP A 27 23.78 -21.72 9.31
C ASP A 27 22.39 -21.95 9.91
N VAL A 28 21.81 -20.92 10.54
CA VAL A 28 20.45 -20.98 11.10
C VAL A 28 19.43 -20.76 9.95
N PRO A 29 18.42 -21.63 9.78
CA PRO A 29 17.39 -21.45 8.75
C PRO A 29 16.62 -20.13 8.88
N ASP A 30 16.23 -19.50 7.77
CA ASP A 30 15.50 -18.24 7.72
C ASP A 30 14.20 -18.26 8.54
N ALA A 31 13.43 -19.34 8.45
CA ALA A 31 12.22 -19.53 9.25
C ALA A 31 12.51 -19.52 10.76
N ALA A 32 13.64 -20.08 11.20
CA ALA A 32 14.02 -20.07 12.61
C ALA A 32 14.41 -18.65 13.07
N VAL A 33 15.09 -17.87 12.22
CA VAL A 33 15.43 -16.46 12.50
C VAL A 33 14.15 -15.61 12.64
N ALA A 34 13.20 -15.78 11.72
CA ALA A 34 11.91 -15.10 11.80
C ALA A 34 11.14 -15.46 13.08
N ASN A 35 11.04 -16.76 13.38
CA ASN A 35 10.34 -17.23 14.57
C ASN A 35 10.98 -16.72 15.87
N MET A 36 12.30 -16.68 15.94
CA MET A 36 13.01 -16.06 17.06
C MET A 36 12.61 -14.58 17.22
N ALA A 37 12.62 -13.82 16.13
CA ALA A 37 12.24 -12.40 16.16
C ALA A 37 10.78 -12.19 16.58
N PHE A 38 9.85 -12.99 16.07
CA PHE A 38 8.44 -12.97 16.48
C PHE A 38 8.27 -13.28 17.98
N GLN A 39 8.98 -14.28 18.51
CA GLN A 39 8.93 -14.61 19.91
C GLN A 39 9.48 -13.49 20.80
N LEU A 40 10.65 -12.92 20.45
CA LEU A 40 11.22 -11.77 21.16
C LEU A 40 10.27 -10.58 21.16
N ARG A 41 9.66 -10.30 20.01
CA ARG A 41 8.70 -9.20 19.87
C ARG A 41 7.46 -9.44 20.75
N ARG A 42 6.90 -10.64 20.72
CA ARG A 42 5.73 -11.02 21.53
C ARG A 42 6.01 -10.91 23.02
N GLN A 43 7.20 -11.32 23.47
CA GLN A 43 7.61 -11.17 24.87
C GLN A 43 7.73 -9.69 25.29
N ALA A 44 8.21 -8.82 24.38
CA ALA A 44 8.42 -7.41 24.68
C ALA A 44 7.15 -6.55 24.60
N THR A 45 6.19 -6.90 23.71
CA THR A 45 5.06 -6.01 23.34
C THR A 45 3.69 -6.68 23.41
N GLY A 46 3.61 -7.99 23.61
CA GLY A 46 2.36 -8.76 23.58
C GLY A 46 1.89 -9.19 22.20
N HIS A 47 2.55 -8.75 21.12
CA HIS A 47 2.25 -9.14 19.72
C HIS A 47 3.55 -9.44 18.98
N ASP A 48 3.46 -10.13 17.83
CA ASP A 48 4.61 -10.55 17.02
C ASP A 48 4.93 -9.61 15.84
N PHE A 49 4.11 -8.58 15.62
CA PHE A 49 4.31 -7.61 14.55
C PHE A 49 5.67 -6.91 14.70
N LEU A 50 6.58 -7.14 13.73
CA LEU A 50 7.93 -6.62 13.78
C LEU A 50 7.98 -5.09 13.61
N PRO A 51 9.02 -4.41 14.13
CA PRO A 51 9.26 -3.00 13.88
C PRO A 51 9.35 -2.68 12.38
N LEU A 52 8.90 -1.48 11.98
CA LEU A 52 8.74 -1.08 10.58
C LEU A 52 10.05 -1.16 9.76
N HIS A 53 11.20 -0.86 10.38
CA HIS A 53 12.51 -0.96 9.72
C HIS A 53 12.98 -2.41 9.47
N LEU A 54 12.31 -3.40 10.07
CA LEU A 54 12.54 -4.83 9.87
C LEU A 54 11.47 -5.49 8.98
N GLN A 55 10.63 -4.70 8.36
CA GLN A 55 9.64 -5.10 7.36
C GLN A 55 10.27 -4.96 5.97
N ARG A 56 10.71 -6.06 5.35
CA ARG A 56 11.26 -6.08 4.00
C ARG A 56 10.13 -6.01 2.98
N VAL A 57 10.17 -5.04 2.09
CA VAL A 57 9.18 -4.88 1.02
C VAL A 57 9.37 -5.95 -0.06
N VAL A 58 8.30 -6.67 -0.41
CA VAL A 58 8.29 -7.70 -1.45
C VAL A 58 7.35 -7.38 -2.61
N ALA A 59 6.37 -6.52 -2.38
CA ALA A 59 5.49 -5.98 -3.41
C ALA A 59 5.08 -4.55 -3.08
N ILE A 60 4.91 -3.73 -4.10
CA ILE A 60 4.22 -2.44 -4.03
C ILE A 60 3.17 -2.47 -5.14
N SER A 61 1.90 -2.44 -4.78
CA SER A 61 0.82 -2.29 -5.75
C SER A 61 0.40 -0.85 -5.89
N CYS A 62 0.06 -0.47 -7.10
CA CYS A 62 -0.32 0.89 -7.47
C CYS A 62 -1.57 0.88 -8.32
N ALA A 63 -2.49 1.82 -8.06
CA ALA A 63 -3.57 2.17 -8.97
C ALA A 63 -3.45 3.65 -9.34
N LEU A 64 -3.30 3.93 -10.62
CA LEU A 64 -3.23 5.29 -11.15
C LEU A 64 -4.54 5.62 -11.86
N SER A 65 -5.17 6.69 -11.41
CA SER A 65 -6.41 7.22 -11.98
C SER A 65 -6.22 8.67 -12.42
N ASP A 66 -6.70 8.95 -13.60
CA ASP A 66 -7.03 10.29 -14.08
C ASP A 66 -8.51 10.31 -14.51
N PRO A 67 -9.08 11.45 -14.99
CA PRO A 67 -10.52 11.53 -15.27
C PRO A 67 -11.06 10.46 -16.22
N ASP A 68 -10.24 9.97 -17.15
CA ASP A 68 -10.68 9.11 -18.26
C ASP A 68 -10.07 7.71 -18.21
N THR A 69 -9.06 7.47 -17.35
CA THR A 69 -8.31 6.21 -17.32
C THR A 69 -8.10 5.71 -15.91
N PHE A 70 -8.05 4.39 -15.80
CA PHE A 70 -7.65 3.67 -14.58
C PHE A 70 -6.67 2.56 -14.94
N ARG A 71 -5.61 2.40 -14.17
CA ARG A 71 -4.61 1.33 -14.32
C ARG A 71 -4.21 0.81 -12.97
N VAL A 72 -4.03 -0.50 -12.85
CA VAL A 72 -3.52 -1.17 -11.65
C VAL A 72 -2.38 -2.10 -12.03
N TRP A 73 -1.33 -2.13 -11.22
CA TRP A 73 -0.16 -3.00 -11.41
C TRP A 73 0.62 -3.16 -10.11
N SER A 74 1.48 -4.17 -10.04
CA SER A 74 2.43 -4.37 -8.96
C SER A 74 3.88 -4.20 -9.42
N LEU A 75 4.70 -3.62 -8.55
CA LEU A 75 6.16 -3.68 -8.57
C LEU A 75 6.60 -4.89 -7.74
N GLY A 76 7.80 -5.43 -7.96
CA GLY A 76 8.32 -6.59 -7.25
C GLY A 76 8.13 -7.88 -8.05
N ALA A 77 8.83 -8.03 -9.18
CA ALA A 77 8.97 -9.32 -9.87
C ALA A 77 9.84 -10.29 -9.04
N ASN A 78 9.81 -11.62 -9.36
CA ASN A 78 10.39 -12.67 -8.52
C ASN A 78 11.87 -12.47 -8.15
N ASP A 79 12.64 -11.80 -8.98
CA ASP A 79 14.09 -11.58 -8.85
C ASP A 79 14.47 -10.10 -8.71
N GLU A 80 13.48 -9.21 -8.55
CA GLU A 80 13.71 -7.78 -8.40
C GLU A 80 14.21 -7.45 -6.98
N ALA A 81 15.31 -6.68 -6.88
CA ALA A 81 15.87 -6.29 -5.59
C ALA A 81 14.95 -5.28 -4.88
N GLU A 82 14.81 -5.38 -3.55
CA GLU A 82 13.97 -4.50 -2.75
C GLU A 82 14.24 -3.00 -3.01
N GLY A 83 15.51 -2.60 -3.09
CA GLY A 83 15.88 -1.22 -3.36
C GLY A 83 15.40 -0.71 -4.72
N GLU A 84 15.37 -1.60 -5.74
CA GLU A 84 14.87 -1.27 -7.08
C GLU A 84 13.35 -1.10 -7.08
N ILE A 85 12.62 -1.97 -6.38
CA ILE A 85 11.16 -1.86 -6.20
C ILE A 85 10.81 -0.51 -5.59
N ILE A 86 11.48 -0.14 -4.50
CA ILE A 86 11.24 1.12 -3.78
C ILE A 86 11.65 2.32 -4.64
N GLN A 87 12.80 2.25 -5.34
CA GLN A 87 13.24 3.33 -6.23
C GLN A 87 12.21 3.58 -7.34
N ARG A 88 11.70 2.54 -7.99
CA ARG A 88 10.67 2.65 -9.05
C ARG A 88 9.38 3.29 -8.55
N PHE A 89 8.98 3.02 -7.30
CA PHE A 89 7.84 3.69 -6.69
C PHE A 89 8.09 5.22 -6.59
N PHE A 90 9.23 5.63 -6.04
CA PHE A 90 9.57 7.04 -5.92
C PHE A 90 9.85 7.71 -7.27
N ASP A 91 10.40 7.00 -8.26
CA ASP A 91 10.54 7.48 -9.64
C ASP A 91 9.17 7.80 -10.27
N GLY A 92 8.14 7.01 -9.94
CA GLY A 92 6.77 7.29 -10.32
C GLY A 92 6.25 8.60 -9.73
N ILE A 93 6.55 8.87 -8.46
CA ILE A 93 6.22 10.14 -7.80
C ILE A 93 6.98 11.32 -8.44
N GLU A 94 8.27 11.15 -8.70
CA GLU A 94 9.10 12.14 -9.40
C GLU A 94 8.50 12.53 -10.74
N LYS A 95 8.11 11.53 -11.53
CA LYS A 95 7.62 11.71 -12.90
C LYS A 95 6.22 12.34 -12.97
N TYR A 96 5.31 11.91 -12.12
CA TYR A 96 3.91 12.26 -12.25
C TYR A 96 3.42 13.26 -11.20
N THR A 97 4.15 13.45 -10.13
CA THR A 97 3.78 14.30 -8.97
C THR A 97 2.31 14.11 -8.58
N PRO A 98 1.84 12.86 -8.35
CA PRO A 98 0.44 12.57 -8.14
C PRO A 98 -0.04 13.01 -6.76
N GLN A 99 -1.36 13.07 -6.56
CA GLN A 99 -1.91 12.93 -5.23
C GLN A 99 -1.75 11.47 -4.80
N LEU A 100 -1.02 11.20 -3.72
CA LEU A 100 -0.94 9.87 -3.12
C LEU A 100 -2.20 9.60 -2.29
N VAL A 101 -2.67 8.37 -2.36
CA VAL A 101 -3.79 7.88 -1.55
C VAL A 101 -3.41 6.52 -0.96
N SER A 102 -3.78 6.31 0.31
CA SER A 102 -3.54 5.06 1.02
C SER A 102 -4.61 4.79 2.07
N TRP A 103 -4.61 3.59 2.61
CA TRP A 103 -5.32 3.21 3.82
C TRP A 103 -4.31 2.81 4.90
N ASN A 104 -4.15 3.62 5.94
CA ASN A 104 -3.12 3.49 6.98
C ASN A 104 -1.67 3.66 6.47
N GLY A 105 -1.48 4.24 5.28
CA GLY A 105 -0.14 4.40 4.72
C GLY A 105 0.76 5.33 5.51
N ALA A 106 0.21 6.32 6.22
CA ALA A 106 0.94 7.17 7.14
C ALA A 106 1.43 6.41 8.39
N GLY A 107 0.69 5.37 8.80
CA GLY A 107 1.02 4.54 9.96
C GLY A 107 1.92 3.34 9.66
N PHE A 108 1.95 2.88 8.40
CA PHE A 108 2.68 1.68 8.02
C PHE A 108 3.51 1.86 6.75
N ASP A 109 2.90 1.99 5.59
CA ASP A 109 3.55 1.89 4.28
C ASP A 109 4.68 2.92 4.10
N LEU A 110 4.38 4.20 4.30
CA LEU A 110 5.37 5.27 4.11
C LEU A 110 6.53 5.17 5.09
N PRO A 111 6.31 4.97 6.41
CA PRO A 111 7.42 4.72 7.35
C PRO A 111 8.28 3.50 6.97
N VAL A 112 7.68 2.40 6.50
CA VAL A 112 8.45 1.24 6.00
C VAL A 112 9.29 1.66 4.80
N LEU A 113 8.68 2.28 3.78
CA LEU A 113 9.38 2.75 2.58
C LEU A 113 10.50 3.74 2.91
N HIS A 114 10.32 4.61 3.92
CA HIS A 114 11.36 5.55 4.37
C HIS A 114 12.57 4.81 4.96
N TYR A 115 12.35 3.90 5.93
CA TYR A 115 13.43 3.14 6.56
C TYR A 115 14.13 2.22 5.55
N ARG A 116 13.36 1.52 4.73
CA ARG A 116 13.92 0.62 3.70
C ARG A 116 14.63 1.41 2.60
N GLY A 117 14.06 2.51 2.16
CA GLY A 117 14.70 3.43 1.22
C GLY A 117 16.03 3.99 1.74
N LEU A 118 16.09 4.36 3.04
CA LEU A 118 17.36 4.78 3.68
C LEU A 118 18.40 3.65 3.67
N ILE A 119 18.00 2.42 4.00
CA ILE A 119 18.90 1.25 4.01
C ILE A 119 19.46 0.95 2.61
N HIS A 120 18.66 1.11 1.58
CA HIS A 120 19.03 0.81 0.18
C HIS A 120 19.58 2.01 -0.60
N GLY A 121 19.67 3.20 0.00
CA GLY A 121 20.19 4.41 -0.66
C GLY A 121 19.27 4.94 -1.76
N VAL A 122 17.95 4.73 -1.63
CA VAL A 122 16.93 5.21 -2.57
C VAL A 122 16.89 6.74 -2.59
N ARG A 123 16.71 7.32 -3.77
CA ARG A 123 16.60 8.77 -3.97
C ARG A 123 15.16 9.13 -4.29
N ALA A 124 14.61 10.12 -3.58
CA ALA A 124 13.22 10.57 -3.72
C ALA A 124 13.09 12.10 -3.54
N PRO A 125 13.80 12.94 -4.33
CA PRO A 125 13.84 14.39 -4.08
C PRO A 125 12.46 15.03 -4.14
N ARG A 126 11.61 14.69 -5.09
CA ARG A 126 10.24 15.22 -5.21
C ARG A 126 9.37 14.86 -4.00
N TYR A 127 9.51 13.65 -3.49
CA TYR A 127 8.73 13.22 -2.33
C TYR A 127 9.13 14.01 -1.06
N TRP A 128 10.42 14.31 -0.91
CA TRP A 128 10.96 15.04 0.25
C TRP A 128 10.95 16.56 0.09
N ASP A 129 10.52 17.09 -1.06
CA ASP A 129 10.44 18.53 -1.28
C ASP A 129 9.40 19.15 -0.33
N THR A 130 9.80 20.21 0.36
CA THR A 130 8.97 21.02 1.27
C THR A 130 8.84 22.47 0.79
N GLY A 131 9.20 22.72 -0.47
CA GLY A 131 9.11 24.02 -1.12
C GLY A 131 10.45 24.71 -1.35
N ASP A 132 11.54 23.95 -1.30
CA ASP A 132 12.89 24.43 -1.66
C ASP A 132 13.07 24.41 -3.19
N ASP A 133 12.66 23.34 -3.85
CA ASP A 133 12.70 23.20 -5.31
C ASP A 133 11.41 23.71 -5.95
N ASP A 134 10.25 23.35 -5.41
CA ASP A 134 8.95 23.77 -5.90
C ASP A 134 8.14 24.47 -4.78
N ARG A 135 7.90 25.77 -4.96
CA ARG A 135 7.22 26.59 -3.95
C ARG A 135 5.81 26.14 -3.57
N GLU A 136 5.11 25.41 -4.45
CA GLU A 136 3.80 24.86 -4.14
C GLU A 136 3.85 23.83 -3.01
N PHE A 137 4.98 23.13 -2.88
CA PHE A 137 5.19 22.14 -1.82
C PHE A 137 5.25 22.75 -0.40
N ARG A 138 5.43 24.06 -0.27
CA ARG A 138 5.29 24.74 1.04
C ARG A 138 3.88 24.62 1.60
N PHE A 139 2.89 24.57 0.72
CA PHE A 139 1.47 24.59 1.08
C PHE A 139 0.78 23.25 0.88
N ASN A 140 1.40 22.36 0.11
CA ASN A 140 0.85 21.03 -0.18
C ASN A 140 1.96 20.05 -0.56
N ASN A 141 2.60 19.41 0.43
CA ASN A 141 3.66 18.40 0.26
C ASN A 141 3.21 17.02 0.74
N TYR A 142 4.03 15.98 0.49
CA TYR A 142 3.72 14.60 0.88
C TYR A 142 3.90 14.31 2.37
N LEU A 143 4.66 15.14 3.10
CA LEU A 143 5.12 14.86 4.46
C LEU A 143 4.13 15.33 5.52
N SER A 144 3.37 16.39 5.23
CA SER A 144 2.44 16.96 6.19
C SER A 144 1.12 16.19 6.18
N ARG A 145 0.74 15.63 7.31
CA ARG A 145 -0.56 14.96 7.51
C ARG A 145 -1.78 15.86 7.29
N TYR A 146 -1.60 17.17 7.24
CA TYR A 146 -2.67 18.13 7.01
C TYR A 146 -2.76 18.61 5.55
N HIS A 147 -1.85 18.12 4.70
CA HIS A 147 -1.85 18.39 3.28
C HIS A 147 -2.59 17.28 2.53
N MET A 148 -3.15 17.64 1.38
CA MET A 148 -3.89 16.67 0.55
C MET A 148 -3.02 16.00 -0.51
N ARG A 149 -1.70 16.30 -0.58
CA ARG A 149 -0.80 15.65 -1.52
C ARG A 149 -0.58 14.17 -1.18
N HIS A 150 -0.61 13.81 0.11
CA HIS A 150 -0.88 12.46 0.56
C HIS A 150 -2.18 12.45 1.37
N CYS A 151 -3.12 11.63 0.95
CA CYS A 151 -4.43 11.43 1.58
C CYS A 151 -4.47 10.02 2.18
N ASP A 152 -4.19 9.89 3.46
CA ASP A 152 -4.51 8.67 4.22
C ASP A 152 -5.99 8.69 4.58
N VAL A 153 -6.79 7.88 3.88
CA VAL A 153 -8.25 7.90 4.03
C VAL A 153 -8.68 7.40 5.41
N MET A 154 -7.98 6.40 5.96
CA MET A 154 -8.26 5.89 7.31
C MET A 154 -8.03 6.98 8.36
N ASP A 155 -6.90 7.67 8.30
CA ASP A 155 -6.54 8.73 9.24
C ASP A 155 -7.53 9.90 9.19
N LEU A 156 -7.92 10.31 7.98
CA LEU A 156 -8.91 11.40 7.80
C LEU A 156 -10.27 11.03 8.39
N LEU A 157 -10.77 9.83 8.10
CA LEU A 157 -12.05 9.35 8.63
C LEU A 157 -12.02 9.16 10.15
N ALA A 158 -10.89 8.74 10.69
CA ALA A 158 -10.67 8.59 12.14
C ALA A 158 -10.35 9.91 12.85
N LEU A 159 -10.29 11.06 12.15
CA LEU A 159 -9.82 12.34 12.68
C LEU A 159 -8.46 12.21 13.38
N TYR A 160 -7.57 11.40 12.81
CA TYR A 160 -6.22 11.09 13.33
C TYR A 160 -6.21 10.46 14.74
N GLN A 161 -7.28 9.79 15.14
CA GLN A 161 -7.40 9.13 16.44
C GLN A 161 -7.25 7.61 16.29
N GLY A 162 -6.17 7.03 16.80
CA GLY A 162 -5.90 5.60 16.67
C GLY A 162 -6.99 4.66 17.22
N ARG A 163 -7.83 5.13 18.16
CA ARG A 163 -8.97 4.36 18.69
C ARG A 163 -10.21 4.36 17.76
N ALA A 164 -10.22 5.21 16.74
CA ALA A 164 -11.36 5.39 15.83
C ALA A 164 -11.09 4.81 14.44
N VAL A 165 -9.93 4.17 14.24
CA VAL A 165 -9.59 3.53 12.97
C VAL A 165 -10.45 2.29 12.73
N ALA A 166 -10.75 2.02 11.45
CA ALA A 166 -11.47 0.82 11.03
C ALA A 166 -10.61 0.04 10.01
N PRO A 167 -10.74 -1.31 9.94
CA PRO A 167 -10.09 -2.08 8.89
C PRO A 167 -10.65 -1.75 7.50
N LEU A 168 -9.78 -1.71 6.48
CA LEU A 168 -10.20 -1.50 5.09
C LEU A 168 -11.26 -2.50 4.65
N ASP A 169 -11.07 -3.77 5.01
CA ASP A 169 -11.97 -4.87 4.66
C ASP A 169 -13.41 -4.62 5.13
N GLU A 170 -13.59 -4.22 6.39
CA GLU A 170 -14.92 -3.95 6.94
C GLU A 170 -15.59 -2.77 6.25
N ILE A 171 -14.85 -1.68 6.01
CA ILE A 171 -15.36 -0.51 5.31
C ILE A 171 -15.71 -0.84 3.86
N ALA A 172 -14.85 -1.59 3.16
CA ALA A 172 -15.11 -2.04 1.80
C ALA A 172 -16.41 -2.87 1.73
N GLN A 173 -16.56 -3.89 2.58
CA GLN A 173 -17.75 -4.73 2.62
C GLN A 173 -19.03 -3.94 2.94
N LEU A 174 -18.99 -3.01 3.90
CA LEU A 174 -20.12 -2.14 4.22
C LEU A 174 -20.53 -1.22 3.06
N LEU A 175 -19.60 -0.94 2.14
CA LEU A 175 -19.86 -0.17 0.91
C LEU A 175 -20.30 -1.07 -0.27
N GLY A 176 -20.46 -2.38 -0.07
CA GLY A 176 -20.78 -3.33 -1.15
C GLY A 176 -19.60 -3.65 -2.06
N LEU A 177 -18.38 -3.31 -1.64
CA LEU A 177 -17.15 -3.66 -2.33
C LEU A 177 -16.67 -5.05 -1.89
N PRO A 178 -15.80 -5.73 -2.67
CA PRO A 178 -15.37 -7.09 -2.37
C PRO A 178 -14.69 -7.27 -1.01
N GLY A 179 -13.94 -6.25 -0.56
CA GLY A 179 -13.07 -6.42 0.61
C GLY A 179 -11.90 -7.37 0.34
N LYS A 180 -11.43 -8.06 1.38
CA LYS A 180 -10.35 -9.04 1.28
C LYS A 180 -10.83 -10.33 0.62
N LEU A 181 -10.03 -10.81 -0.34
CA LEU A 181 -10.29 -12.03 -1.07
C LEU A 181 -9.11 -13.00 -0.89
N GLY A 182 -9.37 -14.16 -0.31
CA GLY A 182 -8.48 -15.31 -0.27
C GLY A 182 -7.25 -15.22 0.64
N MET A 183 -6.71 -14.06 0.95
CA MET A 183 -5.52 -13.86 1.79
C MET A 183 -5.73 -12.72 2.80
N ASP A 184 -4.98 -12.74 3.88
CA ASP A 184 -4.80 -11.61 4.80
C ASP A 184 -3.33 -11.38 5.12
N GLY A 185 -3.00 -10.22 5.69
CA GLY A 185 -1.61 -9.81 5.96
C GLY A 185 -0.82 -10.78 6.86
N SER A 186 -1.50 -11.59 7.70
CA SER A 186 -0.83 -12.58 8.56
C SER A 186 -0.30 -13.79 7.77
N GLN A 187 -0.81 -14.02 6.58
CA GLN A 187 -0.45 -15.15 5.72
C GLN A 187 0.66 -14.81 4.72
N VAL A 188 1.05 -13.54 4.60
CA VAL A 188 2.05 -13.07 3.61
C VAL A 188 3.40 -13.76 3.80
N TRP A 189 3.85 -13.91 5.06
CA TRP A 189 5.11 -14.59 5.33
C TRP A 189 5.10 -16.07 4.92
N ASP A 190 4.05 -16.79 5.22
CA ASP A 190 3.91 -18.20 4.83
C ASP A 190 3.78 -18.35 3.30
N ALA A 191 3.06 -17.47 2.64
CA ALA A 191 2.97 -17.43 1.18
C ALA A 191 4.33 -17.14 0.54
N TYR A 192 5.09 -16.20 1.10
CA TYR A 192 6.44 -15.88 0.63
C TYR A 192 7.39 -17.06 0.77
N GLN A 193 7.40 -17.74 1.92
CA GLN A 193 8.22 -18.94 2.16
C GLN A 193 7.85 -20.08 1.20
N ALA A 194 6.58 -20.17 0.81
CA ALA A 194 6.09 -21.14 -0.17
C ALA A 194 6.35 -20.75 -1.64
N GLY A 195 7.04 -19.63 -1.90
CA GLY A 195 7.31 -19.13 -3.25
C GLY A 195 6.09 -18.54 -3.98
N ARG A 196 5.00 -18.22 -3.25
CA ARG A 196 3.73 -17.72 -3.80
C ARG A 196 3.71 -16.20 -3.90
N LEU A 197 4.77 -15.57 -4.44
CA LEU A 197 4.86 -14.12 -4.58
C LEU A 197 3.77 -13.55 -5.50
N ALA A 198 3.33 -14.31 -6.51
CA ALA A 198 2.23 -13.90 -7.37
C ALA A 198 0.92 -13.71 -6.58
N ASP A 199 0.62 -14.60 -5.63
CA ASP A 199 -0.58 -14.50 -4.79
C ASP A 199 -0.50 -13.27 -3.87
N ILE A 200 0.69 -12.97 -3.33
CA ILE A 200 0.92 -11.77 -2.50
C ILE A 200 0.66 -10.50 -3.33
N ARG A 201 1.15 -10.45 -4.57
CA ARG A 201 0.91 -9.30 -5.47
C ARG A 201 -0.56 -9.15 -5.82
N ASN A 202 -1.24 -10.25 -6.15
CA ASN A 202 -2.66 -10.24 -6.45
C ASN A 202 -3.48 -9.73 -5.26
N TYR A 203 -3.13 -10.15 -4.05
CA TYR A 203 -3.74 -9.67 -2.82
C TYR A 203 -3.54 -8.16 -2.65
N CYS A 204 -2.31 -7.67 -2.73
CA CYS A 204 -1.98 -6.25 -2.65
C CYS A 204 -2.70 -5.41 -3.74
N GLU A 205 -2.84 -5.93 -4.97
CA GLU A 205 -3.60 -5.27 -6.04
C GLU A 205 -5.09 -5.13 -5.71
N THR A 206 -5.71 -6.13 -5.09
CA THR A 206 -7.11 -6.03 -4.68
C THR A 206 -7.32 -5.01 -3.56
N ASP A 207 -6.38 -4.91 -2.61
CA ASP A 207 -6.42 -3.92 -1.52
C ASP A 207 -6.27 -2.48 -2.06
N VAL A 208 -5.41 -2.27 -3.06
CA VAL A 208 -5.27 -0.98 -3.73
C VAL A 208 -6.54 -0.56 -4.46
N VAL A 209 -7.23 -1.49 -5.13
CA VAL A 209 -8.50 -1.19 -5.81
C VAL A 209 -9.62 -0.91 -4.80
N ASN A 210 -9.73 -1.68 -3.72
CA ASN A 210 -10.66 -1.39 -2.63
C ASN A 210 -10.39 0.02 -2.04
N THR A 211 -9.13 0.35 -1.77
CA THR A 211 -8.73 1.68 -1.26
C THR A 211 -9.13 2.79 -2.22
N TYR A 212 -8.93 2.61 -3.54
CA TYR A 212 -9.37 3.59 -4.53
C TYR A 212 -10.89 3.80 -4.53
N LEU A 213 -11.66 2.73 -4.47
CA LEU A 213 -13.13 2.81 -4.47
C LEU A 213 -13.67 3.45 -3.18
N VAL A 214 -13.06 3.15 -2.03
CA VAL A 214 -13.34 3.83 -0.76
C VAL A 214 -12.97 5.31 -0.84
N PHE A 215 -11.84 5.65 -1.43
CA PHE A 215 -11.44 7.04 -1.69
C PHE A 215 -12.44 7.77 -2.59
N LEU A 216 -12.93 7.16 -3.66
CA LEU A 216 -13.99 7.75 -4.50
C LEU A 216 -15.26 8.04 -3.70
N ARG A 217 -15.68 7.10 -2.83
CA ARG A 217 -16.83 7.31 -1.96
C ARG A 217 -16.59 8.45 -0.97
N PHE A 218 -15.39 8.56 -0.43
CA PHE A 218 -14.96 9.69 0.40
C PHE A 218 -15.00 11.01 -0.39
N GLN A 219 -14.55 11.03 -1.65
CA GLN A 219 -14.64 12.22 -2.51
C GLN A 219 -16.10 12.64 -2.78
N ALA A 220 -17.00 11.68 -2.99
CA ALA A 220 -18.42 11.95 -3.11
C ALA A 220 -19.02 12.50 -1.80
N MET A 221 -18.67 11.90 -0.66
CA MET A 221 -19.13 12.33 0.67
C MET A 221 -18.74 13.78 0.97
N ARG A 222 -17.52 14.19 0.61
CA ARG A 222 -17.07 15.59 0.80
C ARG A 222 -17.51 16.55 -0.30
N GLY A 223 -18.28 16.11 -1.30
CA GLY A 223 -18.78 16.92 -2.39
C GLY A 223 -17.73 17.30 -3.46
N ALA A 224 -16.58 16.60 -3.48
CA ALA A 224 -15.51 16.85 -4.47
C ALA A 224 -15.80 16.20 -5.83
N VAL A 225 -16.66 15.19 -5.87
CA VAL A 225 -17.21 14.58 -7.09
C VAL A 225 -18.73 14.49 -6.99
N THR A 226 -19.40 14.65 -8.12
CA THR A 226 -20.86 14.47 -8.20
C THR A 226 -21.22 12.98 -8.20
N PRO A 227 -22.51 12.62 -7.93
CA PRO A 227 -22.96 11.23 -8.05
C PRO A 227 -22.68 10.63 -9.44
N ASP A 228 -22.89 11.39 -10.52
CA ASP A 228 -22.63 10.94 -11.89
C ASP A 228 -21.13 10.71 -12.15
N GLN A 229 -20.27 11.60 -11.64
CA GLN A 229 -18.82 11.41 -11.72
C GLN A 229 -18.36 10.19 -10.94
N TYR A 230 -18.90 9.98 -9.74
CA TYR A 230 -18.63 8.79 -8.95
C TYR A 230 -18.98 7.51 -9.72
N GLN A 231 -20.19 7.46 -10.29
CA GLN A 231 -20.67 6.32 -11.07
C GLN A 231 -19.79 6.06 -12.30
N SER A 232 -19.47 7.13 -13.06
CA SER A 232 -18.59 7.02 -14.22
C SER A 232 -17.20 6.47 -13.85
N GLN A 233 -16.61 6.91 -12.74
CA GLN A 233 -15.32 6.39 -12.30
C GLN A 233 -15.41 4.90 -11.89
N CYS A 234 -16.47 4.48 -11.20
CA CYS A 234 -16.71 3.08 -10.89
C CYS A 234 -16.85 2.22 -12.16
N GLU A 235 -17.51 2.72 -13.20
CA GLU A 235 -17.65 2.05 -14.49
C GLU A 235 -16.30 1.91 -15.21
N ILE A 236 -15.44 2.94 -15.19
CA ILE A 236 -14.08 2.88 -15.73
C ILE A 236 -13.26 1.78 -15.03
N VAL A 237 -13.32 1.71 -13.69
CA VAL A 237 -12.65 0.65 -12.93
C VAL A 237 -13.19 -0.72 -13.34
N ARG A 238 -14.50 -0.93 -13.32
CA ARG A 238 -15.13 -2.21 -13.71
C ARG A 238 -14.72 -2.64 -15.12
N ALA A 239 -14.78 -1.72 -16.08
CA ALA A 239 -14.41 -1.98 -17.47
C ALA A 239 -12.91 -2.32 -17.61
N THR A 240 -12.05 -1.69 -16.81
CA THR A 240 -10.60 -1.98 -16.81
C THR A 240 -10.33 -3.37 -16.26
N LEU A 241 -10.90 -3.72 -15.10
CA LEU A 241 -10.71 -5.02 -14.48
C LEU A 241 -11.32 -6.15 -15.33
N ALA A 242 -12.48 -5.93 -15.96
CA ALA A 242 -13.13 -6.91 -16.82
C ALA A 242 -12.33 -7.28 -18.08
N ARG A 243 -11.42 -6.41 -18.53
CA ARG A 243 -10.51 -6.69 -19.66
C ARG A 243 -9.30 -7.53 -19.24
N ASN A 244 -9.06 -7.64 -17.95
CA ASN A 244 -7.97 -8.44 -17.41
C ASN A 244 -8.43 -9.88 -17.17
N THR A 245 -7.67 -10.84 -17.67
CA THR A 245 -8.01 -12.28 -17.59
C THR A 245 -7.52 -12.95 -16.31
N GLU A 246 -6.78 -12.24 -15.47
CA GLU A 246 -6.28 -12.78 -14.21
C GLU A 246 -7.43 -13.18 -13.27
N PRO A 247 -7.36 -14.40 -12.68
CA PRO A 247 -8.46 -14.97 -11.88
C PRO A 247 -8.92 -14.07 -10.72
N HIS A 248 -7.99 -13.40 -10.03
CA HIS A 248 -8.31 -12.55 -8.90
C HIS A 248 -9.20 -11.35 -9.28
N TRP A 249 -9.09 -10.83 -10.53
CA TRP A 249 -9.98 -9.77 -11.00
C TRP A 249 -11.38 -10.28 -11.32
N GLN A 250 -11.51 -11.52 -11.82
CA GLN A 250 -12.82 -12.12 -12.03
C GLN A 250 -13.52 -12.38 -10.70
N GLU A 251 -12.79 -12.84 -9.69
CA GLU A 251 -13.26 -13.01 -8.33
C GLU A 251 -13.68 -11.65 -7.73
N PHE A 252 -12.83 -10.63 -7.86
CA PHE A 252 -13.11 -9.28 -7.39
C PHE A 252 -14.41 -8.74 -7.98
N LEU A 253 -14.58 -8.83 -9.29
CA LEU A 253 -15.79 -8.35 -9.98
C LEU A 253 -17.05 -9.12 -9.56
N SER A 254 -16.94 -10.43 -9.27
CA SER A 254 -18.07 -11.26 -8.86
C SER A 254 -18.60 -10.89 -7.46
N HIS A 255 -17.76 -10.36 -6.59
CA HIS A 255 -18.11 -9.92 -5.23
C HIS A 255 -18.48 -8.44 -5.14
N TRP A 256 -18.20 -7.65 -6.17
CA TRP A 256 -18.52 -6.23 -6.17
C TRP A 256 -19.99 -5.99 -6.49
N GLN A 257 -20.78 -5.68 -5.48
CA GLN A 257 -22.21 -5.43 -5.61
C GLN A 257 -22.48 -4.14 -6.42
N PRO A 258 -23.53 -4.10 -7.25
CA PRO A 258 -23.98 -2.87 -7.89
C PRO A 258 -24.42 -1.88 -6.79
N THR A 259 -23.88 -0.67 -6.82
CA THR A 259 -24.30 0.45 -5.94
C THR A 259 -25.35 1.31 -6.61
#